data_aacd16fc47eb20505feda4c60351161e
#
_entry.id   aacd16fc47eb20505feda4c60351161e
#
_cell.length_a   1.000
_cell.length_b   1.000
_cell.length_c   1.000
_cell.angle_alpha   90.00
_cell.angle_beta   90.00
_cell.angle_gamma   90.00
#
_symmetry.space_group_name_H-M   'P 1'
#
loop_
_entity.id
_entity.type
_entity.pdbx_description
1 polymer ?
#
loop_
_entity_poly.entity_id
_entity_poly.type
_entity_poly.pdbx_seq_one_letter_code
_entity_poly.pdbx_strand_id
1 'polypeptide(L)'
;MENVVIDMSNTCLSRKNSLHWHIEDGVKIEYTRESYANVKKHIDETYSEKNNNYSSAMDILASYVKGQKIIYMEANYHCGQRLNHLMFPAIFISSLASVLSMTVESFSWGAVLLASVNAFNSFLLSVVNYMKLDAASEAHKISAHQYDKLQSMCEFSSGRYLLFDVDEESETEIKKTISNLE
;
A
#
# COMPACT_ATOMS: atom_id res chain seq x y z
N MET A 1 -26.25 9.64 -23.84
CA MET A 1 -25.11 9.01 -23.13
C MET A 1 -25.24 7.51 -23.35
N GLU A 2 -24.55 6.98 -24.32
CA GLU A 2 -24.60 5.55 -24.63
C GLU A 2 -23.33 4.91 -24.07
N ASN A 3 -23.52 4.05 -23.07
CA ASN A 3 -22.44 3.32 -22.42
C ASN A 3 -21.80 2.35 -23.42
N VAL A 4 -20.56 2.59 -23.80
CA VAL A 4 -19.76 1.63 -24.56
C VAL A 4 -19.28 0.56 -23.59
N VAL A 5 -19.97 -0.56 -23.53
CA VAL A 5 -19.49 -1.78 -22.88
C VAL A 5 -18.45 -2.40 -23.80
N ILE A 6 -17.21 -2.45 -23.38
CA ILE A 6 -16.15 -3.19 -24.07
C ILE A 6 -16.36 -4.66 -23.74
N ASP A 7 -17.01 -5.40 -24.64
CA ASP A 7 -17.14 -6.84 -24.57
C ASP A 7 -15.81 -7.48 -25.00
N MET A 8 -15.13 -8.11 -24.05
CA MET A 8 -13.85 -8.82 -24.27
C MET A 8 -14.01 -10.22 -24.85
N SER A 9 -15.21 -10.61 -25.21
CA SER A 9 -15.45 -11.88 -25.90
C SER A 9 -15.41 -11.66 -27.41
N ASN A 10 -14.64 -12.49 -28.12
CA ASN A 10 -14.41 -12.51 -29.56
C ASN A 10 -15.67 -12.64 -30.43
N THR A 11 -16.68 -11.84 -30.22
CA THR A 11 -17.85 -11.79 -31.09
C THR A 11 -17.76 -10.54 -31.95
N CYS A 12 -17.35 -10.76 -33.18
CA CYS A 12 -17.36 -9.80 -34.26
C CYS A 12 -18.79 -9.30 -34.49
N LEU A 13 -19.21 -8.26 -33.76
CA LEU A 13 -20.41 -7.50 -34.14
C LEU A 13 -19.96 -6.36 -35.01
N SER A 14 -20.17 -6.56 -36.30
CA SER A 14 -20.17 -5.50 -37.32
C SER A 14 -21.18 -4.43 -36.89
N ARG A 15 -20.73 -3.46 -36.13
CA ARG A 15 -21.51 -2.25 -35.89
C ARG A 15 -20.88 -1.11 -36.69
N LYS A 16 -21.70 -0.50 -37.52
CA LYS A 16 -21.39 0.67 -38.35
C LYS A 16 -20.52 1.66 -37.57
N ASN A 17 -19.44 2.08 -38.22
CA ASN A 17 -18.53 3.12 -37.79
C ASN A 17 -19.31 4.39 -37.43
N SER A 18 -19.59 4.62 -36.17
CA SER A 18 -20.04 5.93 -35.73
C SER A 18 -18.79 6.77 -35.51
N LEU A 19 -18.49 7.61 -36.50
CA LEU A 19 -17.49 8.66 -36.37
C LEU A 19 -17.95 9.61 -35.26
N HIS A 20 -17.15 9.70 -34.21
CA HIS A 20 -17.34 10.71 -33.15
C HIS A 20 -16.44 11.90 -33.48
N TRP A 21 -17.05 13.05 -33.76
CA TRP A 21 -16.33 14.30 -34.07
C TRP A 21 -16.15 15.10 -32.78
N HIS A 22 -14.94 15.39 -32.41
CA HIS A 22 -14.61 16.39 -31.37
C HIS A 22 -13.94 17.59 -32.08
N ILE A 23 -14.41 18.78 -31.84
CA ILE A 23 -13.80 20.02 -32.35
C ILE A 23 -13.08 20.66 -31.16
N GLU A 24 -11.77 20.61 -31.17
CA GLU A 24 -10.91 21.31 -30.25
C GLU A 24 -10.03 22.22 -31.08
N ASP A 25 -10.04 23.51 -30.81
CA ASP A 25 -9.27 24.57 -31.50
C ASP A 25 -9.39 24.62 -33.07
N GLY A 26 -10.56 24.29 -33.60
CA GLY A 26 -10.83 24.38 -35.04
C GLY A 26 -10.19 23.27 -35.90
N VAL A 27 -9.52 22.31 -35.30
CA VAL A 27 -9.00 21.12 -35.97
C VAL A 27 -10.00 19.98 -35.88
N LYS A 28 -10.41 19.46 -37.03
CA LYS A 28 -11.31 18.32 -37.12
C LYS A 28 -10.50 17.03 -36.90
N ILE A 29 -10.62 16.44 -35.71
CA ILE A 29 -9.93 15.19 -35.37
C ILE A 29 -10.88 14.02 -35.70
N GLU A 30 -10.50 13.19 -36.65
CA GLU A 30 -11.22 11.98 -37.01
C GLU A 30 -10.66 10.79 -36.21
N TYR A 31 -11.45 10.26 -35.29
CA TYR A 31 -11.08 9.08 -34.52
C TYR A 31 -11.51 7.81 -35.25
N THR A 32 -10.54 7.00 -35.66
CA THR A 32 -10.80 5.69 -36.26
C THR A 32 -10.63 4.62 -35.21
N ARG A 33 -11.64 3.75 -35.09
CA ARG A 33 -11.55 2.62 -34.15
C ARG A 33 -10.62 1.56 -34.71
N GLU A 34 -9.47 1.38 -34.06
CA GLU A 34 -8.52 0.34 -34.42
C GLU A 34 -8.81 -0.99 -33.69
N SER A 35 -8.46 -2.10 -34.37
CA SER A 35 -8.52 -3.42 -33.73
C SER A 35 -7.45 -3.55 -32.67
N TYR A 36 -7.78 -4.24 -31.56
CA TYR A 36 -6.80 -4.55 -30.49
C TYR A 36 -5.51 -5.17 -31.04
N ALA A 37 -5.60 -6.04 -32.05
CA ALA A 37 -4.43 -6.64 -32.68
C ALA A 37 -3.53 -5.61 -33.40
N ASN A 38 -4.11 -4.60 -34.04
CA ASN A 38 -3.35 -3.53 -34.70
C ASN A 38 -2.71 -2.60 -33.65
N VAL A 39 -3.45 -2.23 -32.63
CA VAL A 39 -2.92 -1.40 -31.54
C VAL A 39 -1.76 -2.12 -30.86
N LYS A 40 -1.92 -3.41 -30.54
CA LYS A 40 -0.86 -4.23 -29.93
C LYS A 40 0.37 -4.29 -30.85
N LYS A 41 0.17 -4.56 -32.15
CA LYS A 41 1.27 -4.60 -33.14
C LYS A 41 2.01 -3.27 -33.22
N HIS A 42 1.29 -2.15 -33.20
CA HIS A 42 1.88 -0.81 -33.25
C HIS A 42 2.65 -0.47 -31.96
N ILE A 43 2.15 -0.91 -30.81
CA ILE A 43 2.86 -0.81 -29.54
C ILE A 43 4.14 -1.66 -29.59
N ASP A 44 4.06 -2.92 -30.01
CA ASP A 44 5.20 -3.84 -30.08
C ASP A 44 6.28 -3.34 -31.09
N GLU A 45 5.88 -2.66 -32.18
CA GLU A 45 6.80 -2.04 -33.13
C GLU A 45 7.43 -0.74 -32.63
N THR A 46 6.70 0.03 -31.81
CA THR A 46 7.17 1.32 -31.30
C THR A 46 8.10 1.16 -30.11
N TYR A 47 7.84 0.16 -29.27
CA TYR A 47 8.67 -0.10 -28.10
C TYR A 47 9.79 -1.09 -28.46
N SER A 48 11.03 -0.62 -28.38
CA SER A 48 12.20 -1.47 -28.56
C SER A 48 12.16 -2.65 -27.60
N GLU A 49 12.46 -3.85 -28.09
CA GLU A 49 12.45 -5.10 -27.30
C GLU A 49 13.30 -4.98 -26.03
N LYS A 50 14.41 -4.25 -26.09
CA LYS A 50 15.31 -4.00 -24.95
C LYS A 50 14.65 -3.15 -23.85
N ASN A 51 13.98 -2.05 -24.22
CA ASN A 51 13.29 -1.15 -23.28
C ASN A 51 12.09 -1.84 -22.62
N ASN A 52 11.38 -2.66 -23.37
CA ASN A 52 10.25 -3.44 -22.85
C ASN A 52 10.69 -4.46 -21.80
N ASN A 53 11.85 -5.07 -21.95
CA ASN A 53 12.39 -6.01 -20.96
C ASN A 53 12.74 -5.33 -19.63
N TYR A 54 13.34 -4.13 -19.66
CA TYR A 54 13.65 -3.37 -18.45
C TYR A 54 12.39 -2.84 -17.76
N SER A 55 11.45 -2.30 -18.50
CA SER A 55 10.15 -1.87 -17.97
C SER A 55 9.41 -3.04 -17.33
N SER A 56 9.35 -4.20 -17.98
CA SER A 56 8.72 -5.40 -17.47
C SER A 56 9.39 -5.92 -16.19
N ALA A 57 10.72 -5.88 -16.11
CA ALA A 57 11.45 -6.25 -14.89
C ALA A 57 11.13 -5.30 -13.73
N MET A 58 11.06 -4.00 -13.99
CA MET A 58 10.69 -3.00 -12.97
C MET A 58 9.24 -3.15 -12.52
N ASP A 59 8.32 -3.52 -13.39
CA ASP A 59 6.92 -3.78 -13.02
C ASP A 59 6.76 -5.03 -12.15
N ILE A 60 7.55 -6.08 -12.44
CA ILE A 60 7.60 -7.29 -11.59
C ILE A 60 8.13 -6.92 -10.21
N LEU A 61 9.22 -6.12 -10.14
CA LEU A 61 9.79 -5.66 -8.89
C LEU A 61 8.82 -4.78 -8.11
N ALA A 62 8.13 -3.84 -8.77
CA ALA A 62 7.11 -2.99 -8.16
C ALA A 62 5.96 -3.83 -7.57
N SER A 63 5.54 -4.87 -8.28
CA SER A 63 4.50 -5.80 -7.80
C SER A 63 4.95 -6.57 -6.55
N TYR A 64 6.19 -7.04 -6.52
CA TYR A 64 6.77 -7.71 -5.35
C TYR A 64 6.86 -6.76 -4.14
N VAL A 65 7.39 -5.56 -4.33
CA VAL A 65 7.52 -4.51 -3.30
C VAL A 65 6.15 -4.12 -2.75
N LYS A 66 5.14 -4.00 -3.61
CA LYS A 66 3.75 -3.78 -3.22
C LYS A 66 3.22 -4.89 -2.33
N GLY A 67 3.54 -6.15 -2.63
CA GLY A 67 3.21 -7.29 -1.78
C GLY A 67 3.82 -7.17 -0.39
N GLN A 68 5.10 -6.84 -0.29
CA GLN A 68 5.81 -6.62 0.98
C GLN A 68 5.17 -5.47 1.79
N LYS A 69 4.87 -4.34 1.15
CA LYS A 69 4.17 -3.21 1.79
C LYS A 69 2.87 -3.66 2.46
N ILE A 70 2.04 -4.44 1.77
CA ILE A 70 0.76 -4.92 2.30
C ILE A 70 0.97 -5.80 3.53
N ILE A 71 1.96 -6.69 3.50
CA ILE A 71 2.30 -7.56 4.64
C ILE A 71 2.68 -6.72 5.87
N TYR A 72 3.54 -5.70 5.69
CA TYR A 72 3.95 -4.83 6.80
C TYR A 72 2.79 -3.94 7.30
N MET A 73 1.90 -3.48 6.43
CA MET A 73 0.69 -2.75 6.83
C MET A 73 -0.24 -3.63 7.67
N GLU A 74 -0.44 -4.88 7.29
CA GLU A 74 -1.27 -5.83 8.01
C GLU A 74 -0.64 -6.19 9.36
N ALA A 75 0.68 -6.42 9.40
CA ALA A 75 1.42 -6.65 10.63
C ALA A 75 1.29 -5.47 11.60
N ASN A 76 1.42 -4.23 11.12
CA ASN A 76 1.20 -3.01 11.91
C ASN A 76 -0.21 -2.95 12.48
N TYR A 77 -1.23 -3.22 11.66
CA TYR A 77 -2.63 -3.25 12.09
C TYR A 77 -2.85 -4.27 13.22
N HIS A 78 -2.37 -5.49 13.07
CA HIS A 78 -2.49 -6.53 14.09
C HIS A 78 -1.75 -6.20 15.38
N CYS A 79 -0.53 -5.64 15.30
CA CYS A 79 0.20 -5.19 16.48
C CYS A 79 -0.54 -4.07 17.19
N GLY A 80 -1.02 -3.08 16.46
CA GLY A 80 -1.81 -1.96 17.01
C GLY A 80 -3.12 -2.41 17.64
N GLN A 81 -3.82 -3.35 17.00
CA GLN A 81 -5.06 -3.90 17.55
C GLN A 81 -4.83 -4.67 18.87
N ARG A 82 -3.78 -5.48 18.94
CA ARG A 82 -3.40 -6.18 20.18
C ARG A 82 -2.98 -5.21 21.28
N LEU A 83 -2.22 -4.18 20.92
CA LEU A 83 -1.82 -3.13 21.85
C LEU A 83 -3.05 -2.43 22.43
N ASN A 84 -3.97 -1.99 21.61
CA ASN A 84 -5.21 -1.34 22.03
C ASN A 84 -6.04 -2.24 22.93
N HIS A 85 -6.13 -3.53 22.60
CA HIS A 85 -6.90 -4.50 23.39
C HIS A 85 -6.34 -4.70 24.81
N LEU A 86 -5.05 -4.52 25.00
CA LEU A 86 -4.40 -4.58 26.32
C LEU A 86 -4.39 -3.22 27.05
N MET A 87 -4.19 -2.13 26.31
CA MET A 87 -4.08 -0.79 26.91
C MET A 87 -5.43 -0.23 27.35
N PHE A 88 -6.51 -0.42 26.58
CA PHE A 88 -7.83 0.10 26.95
C PHE A 88 -8.34 -0.43 28.30
N PRO A 89 -8.31 -1.75 28.57
CA PRO A 89 -8.70 -2.26 29.89
C PRO A 89 -7.81 -1.71 31.01
N ALA A 90 -6.50 -1.60 30.79
CA ALA A 90 -5.57 -1.09 31.78
C ALA A 90 -5.88 0.38 32.17
N ILE A 91 -6.12 1.23 31.17
CA ILE A 91 -6.49 2.63 31.38
C ILE A 91 -7.86 2.73 32.08
N PHE A 92 -8.81 1.91 31.69
CA PHE A 92 -10.15 1.91 32.26
C PHE A 92 -10.11 1.46 33.75
N ILE A 93 -9.38 0.38 34.04
CA ILE A 93 -9.19 -0.11 35.43
C ILE A 93 -8.48 0.95 36.29
N SER A 94 -7.44 1.61 35.78
CA SER A 94 -6.75 2.69 36.45
C SER A 94 -7.67 3.86 36.83
N SER A 95 -8.49 4.29 35.87
CA SER A 95 -9.40 5.40 36.09
C SER A 95 -10.51 5.05 37.09
N LEU A 96 -11.07 3.83 37.03
CA LEU A 96 -12.02 3.34 38.01
C LEU A 96 -11.39 3.21 39.38
N ALA A 97 -10.19 2.65 39.51
CA ALA A 97 -9.48 2.52 40.78
C ALA A 97 -9.25 3.88 41.45
N SER A 98 -8.94 4.92 40.65
CA SER A 98 -8.78 6.29 41.14
C SER A 98 -10.07 6.87 41.75
N VAL A 99 -11.20 6.68 41.08
CA VAL A 99 -12.51 7.17 41.56
C VAL A 99 -12.98 6.39 42.79
N LEU A 100 -12.81 5.06 42.77
CA LEU A 100 -13.20 4.20 43.86
C LEU A 100 -12.34 4.38 45.13
N SER A 101 -11.11 4.84 45.00
CA SER A 101 -10.19 5.07 46.08
C SER A 101 -10.81 5.93 47.21
N MET A 102 -11.60 6.96 46.83
CA MET A 102 -12.25 7.84 47.81
C MET A 102 -13.41 7.19 48.55
N THR A 103 -14.14 6.25 47.92
CA THR A 103 -15.34 5.63 48.49
C THR A 103 -15.04 4.35 49.27
N VAL A 104 -13.95 3.68 48.91
CA VAL A 104 -13.56 2.38 49.42
C VAL A 104 -12.91 2.49 50.83
N GLU A 105 -12.43 3.68 51.22
CA GLU A 105 -11.87 3.92 52.58
C GLU A 105 -12.86 3.59 53.72
N SER A 106 -14.17 3.67 53.46
CA SER A 106 -15.20 3.33 54.46
C SER A 106 -15.38 1.84 54.68
N PHE A 107 -14.79 0.96 53.88
CA PHE A 107 -14.95 -0.48 54.01
C PHE A 107 -13.70 -1.13 54.58
N SER A 108 -13.87 -2.03 55.58
CA SER A 108 -12.78 -2.69 56.29
C SER A 108 -11.80 -3.47 55.37
N TRP A 109 -12.24 -3.96 54.22
CA TRP A 109 -11.41 -4.68 53.22
C TRP A 109 -11.21 -3.88 51.93
N GLY A 110 -11.60 -2.65 51.92
CA GLY A 110 -11.46 -1.79 50.75
C GLY A 110 -10.04 -1.60 50.28
N ALA A 111 -9.12 -1.42 51.22
CA ALA A 111 -7.69 -1.27 50.93
C ALA A 111 -7.08 -2.50 50.26
N VAL A 112 -7.46 -3.72 50.69
CA VAL A 112 -6.97 -4.98 50.10
C VAL A 112 -7.50 -5.15 48.68
N LEU A 113 -8.77 -4.82 48.45
CA LEU A 113 -9.38 -4.89 47.14
C LEU A 113 -8.71 -3.90 46.17
N LEU A 114 -8.51 -2.67 46.59
CA LEU A 114 -7.84 -1.64 45.78
C LEU A 114 -6.38 -2.03 45.47
N ALA A 115 -5.65 -2.57 46.45
CA ALA A 115 -4.29 -3.06 46.24
C ALA A 115 -4.23 -4.21 45.24
N SER A 116 -5.19 -5.15 45.29
CA SER A 116 -5.25 -6.26 44.33
C SER A 116 -5.55 -5.80 42.90
N VAL A 117 -6.45 -4.83 42.71
CA VAL A 117 -6.75 -4.22 41.40
C VAL A 117 -5.52 -3.50 40.84
N ASN A 118 -4.81 -2.74 41.66
CA ASN A 118 -3.60 -2.05 41.26
C ASN A 118 -2.47 -3.03 40.91
N ALA A 119 -2.32 -4.14 41.65
CA ALA A 119 -1.35 -5.18 41.32
C ALA A 119 -1.65 -5.85 39.99
N PHE A 120 -2.93 -6.16 39.73
CA PHE A 120 -3.36 -6.69 38.44
C PHE A 120 -3.10 -5.72 37.30
N ASN A 121 -3.40 -4.44 37.46
CA ASN A 121 -3.13 -3.42 36.48
C ASN A 121 -1.63 -3.26 36.19
N SER A 122 -0.78 -3.29 37.22
CA SER A 122 0.68 -3.28 37.08
C SER A 122 1.19 -4.49 36.31
N PHE A 123 0.59 -5.65 36.53
CA PHE A 123 0.91 -6.86 35.75
C PHE A 123 0.55 -6.67 34.24
N LEU A 124 -0.63 -6.15 33.93
CA LEU A 124 -1.02 -5.87 32.56
C LEU A 124 -0.04 -4.92 31.88
N LEU A 125 0.32 -3.82 32.52
CA LEU A 125 1.29 -2.86 31.99
C LEU A 125 2.69 -3.48 31.81
N SER A 126 3.10 -4.37 32.69
CA SER A 126 4.36 -5.12 32.56
C SER A 126 4.36 -6.04 31.35
N VAL A 127 3.23 -6.70 31.08
CA VAL A 127 3.07 -7.52 29.87
C VAL A 127 3.16 -6.67 28.60
N VAL A 128 2.50 -5.52 28.56
CA VAL A 128 2.57 -4.58 27.43
C VAL A 128 4.01 -4.14 27.16
N ASN A 129 4.74 -3.75 28.23
CA ASN A 129 6.13 -3.33 28.12
C ASN A 129 7.06 -4.47 27.69
N TYR A 130 6.82 -5.68 28.19
CA TYR A 130 7.60 -6.87 27.80
C TYR A 130 7.44 -7.20 26.32
N MET A 131 6.22 -7.16 25.81
CA MET A 131 5.93 -7.49 24.40
C MET A 131 6.41 -6.42 23.44
N LYS A 132 6.71 -5.19 23.89
CA LYS A 132 7.14 -4.05 23.05
C LYS A 132 6.28 -3.85 21.79
N LEU A 133 4.99 -4.08 21.93
CA LEU A 133 4.04 -4.04 20.79
C LEU A 133 4.01 -2.67 20.10
N ASP A 134 4.20 -1.60 20.86
CA ASP A 134 4.27 -0.25 20.35
C ASP A 134 5.47 -0.07 19.42
N ALA A 135 6.66 -0.45 19.87
CA ALA A 135 7.87 -0.39 19.06
C ALA A 135 7.79 -1.29 17.80
N ALA A 136 7.19 -2.48 17.94
CA ALA A 136 6.98 -3.39 16.80
C ALA A 136 5.99 -2.78 15.78
N SER A 137 4.90 -2.20 16.26
CA SER A 137 3.91 -1.51 15.40
C SER A 137 4.57 -0.36 14.63
N GLU A 138 5.33 0.49 15.29
CA GLU A 138 6.02 1.62 14.65
C GLU A 138 7.09 1.13 13.66
N ALA A 139 7.85 0.08 13.99
CA ALA A 139 8.82 -0.52 13.07
C ALA A 139 8.15 -1.04 11.78
N HIS A 140 7.01 -1.74 11.91
CA HIS A 140 6.25 -2.21 10.74
C HIS A 140 5.70 -1.06 9.90
N LYS A 141 5.23 0.01 10.53
CA LYS A 141 4.75 1.22 9.86
C LYS A 141 5.87 1.92 9.07
N ILE A 142 7.05 2.07 9.68
CA ILE A 142 8.22 2.64 9.01
C ILE A 142 8.63 1.78 7.81
N SER A 143 8.69 0.46 7.98
CA SER A 143 9.00 -0.48 6.90
C SER A 143 7.98 -0.37 5.76
N ALA A 144 6.69 -0.37 6.06
CA ALA A 144 5.65 -0.19 5.05
C ALA A 144 5.82 1.10 4.25
N HIS A 145 6.20 2.21 4.92
CA HIS A 145 6.45 3.49 4.26
C HIS A 145 7.71 3.47 3.39
N GLN A 146 8.75 2.75 3.79
CA GLN A 146 9.95 2.56 2.97
C GLN A 146 9.62 1.75 1.70
N TYR A 147 8.84 0.69 1.82
CA TYR A 147 8.38 -0.09 0.66
C TYR A 147 7.46 0.71 -0.26
N ASP A 148 6.65 1.63 0.27
CA ASP A 148 5.83 2.55 -0.53
C ASP A 148 6.69 3.48 -1.41
N LYS A 149 7.74 4.05 -0.83
CA LYS A 149 8.70 4.86 -1.59
C LYS A 149 9.40 4.04 -2.67
N LEU A 150 9.81 2.82 -2.33
CA LEU A 150 10.46 1.91 -3.25
C LEU A 150 9.55 1.55 -4.43
N GLN A 151 8.29 1.23 -4.16
CA GLN A 151 7.26 0.97 -5.16
C GLN A 151 7.14 2.17 -6.12
N SER A 152 7.00 3.38 -5.58
CA SER A 152 6.90 4.60 -6.38
C SER A 152 8.13 4.84 -7.25
N MET A 153 9.32 4.54 -6.75
CA MET A 153 10.56 4.64 -7.53
C MET A 153 10.59 3.62 -8.68
N CYS A 154 10.17 2.38 -8.43
CA CYS A 154 10.13 1.34 -9.47
C CYS A 154 9.09 1.69 -10.55
N GLU A 155 7.90 2.13 -10.16
CA GLU A 155 6.84 2.54 -11.10
C GLU A 155 7.27 3.76 -11.93
N PHE A 156 7.91 4.75 -11.31
CA PHE A 156 8.43 5.91 -12.03
C PHE A 156 9.55 5.51 -13.00
N SER A 157 10.45 4.62 -12.58
CA SER A 157 11.53 4.12 -13.43
C SER A 157 10.97 3.31 -14.60
N SER A 158 9.99 2.43 -14.36
CA SER A 158 9.32 1.68 -15.42
C SER A 158 8.72 2.61 -16.47
N GLY A 159 7.98 3.63 -16.02
CA GLY A 159 7.39 4.64 -16.93
C GLY A 159 8.44 5.45 -17.69
N ARG A 160 9.57 5.78 -17.06
CA ARG A 160 10.69 6.48 -17.71
C ARG A 160 11.30 5.64 -18.83
N TYR A 161 11.54 4.33 -18.59
CA TYR A 161 12.09 3.44 -19.62
C TYR A 161 11.13 3.18 -20.76
N LEU A 162 9.84 3.28 -20.50
CA LEU A 162 8.82 3.11 -21.52
C LEU A 162 8.72 4.33 -22.45
N LEU A 163 8.96 5.54 -21.94
CA LEU A 163 8.75 6.81 -22.64
C LEU A 163 10.03 7.38 -23.27
N PHE A 164 11.19 7.05 -22.75
CA PHE A 164 12.46 7.61 -23.19
C PHE A 164 13.38 6.48 -23.66
N ASP A 165 14.12 6.73 -24.73
CA ASP A 165 15.15 5.81 -25.20
C ASP A 165 16.24 5.70 -24.14
N VAL A 166 16.69 4.47 -23.86
CA VAL A 166 17.65 4.21 -22.78
C VAL A 166 19.05 4.43 -23.34
N ASP A 167 19.64 5.59 -23.06
CA ASP A 167 21.05 5.84 -23.29
C ASP A 167 21.92 4.94 -22.36
N GLU A 168 23.12 4.55 -22.81
CA GLU A 168 24.04 3.68 -22.06
C GLU A 168 24.34 4.18 -20.63
N GLU A 169 24.25 5.49 -20.39
CA GLU A 169 24.44 6.13 -19.09
C GLU A 169 23.31 5.75 -18.10
N SER A 170 22.07 5.60 -18.60
CA SER A 170 20.92 5.18 -17.79
C SER A 170 21.02 3.70 -17.37
N GLU A 171 21.66 2.84 -18.17
CA GLU A 171 21.85 1.41 -17.84
C GLU A 171 22.73 1.23 -16.58
N THR A 172 23.72 2.10 -16.39
CA THR A 172 24.57 2.07 -15.20
C THR A 172 23.85 2.53 -13.94
N GLU A 173 22.98 3.51 -14.03
CA GLU A 173 22.11 3.95 -12.91
C GLU A 173 21.12 2.86 -12.50
N ILE A 174 20.56 2.12 -13.45
CA ILE A 174 19.64 1.00 -13.18
C ILE A 174 20.35 -0.09 -12.38
N LYS A 175 21.53 -0.51 -12.86
CA LYS A 175 22.35 -1.53 -12.17
C LYS A 175 22.69 -1.10 -10.75
N LYS A 176 23.01 0.18 -10.54
CA LYS A 176 23.29 0.76 -9.23
C LYS A 176 22.04 0.79 -8.34
N THR A 177 20.88 1.11 -8.90
CA THR A 177 19.62 1.12 -8.16
C THR A 177 19.23 -0.29 -7.73
N ILE A 178 19.36 -1.27 -8.61
CA ILE A 178 19.08 -2.69 -8.30
C ILE A 178 20.04 -3.20 -7.22
N SER A 179 21.34 -2.88 -7.31
CA SER A 179 22.33 -3.31 -6.32
C SER A 179 22.15 -2.65 -4.95
N ASN A 180 21.49 -1.51 -4.87
CA ASN A 180 21.15 -0.86 -3.60
C ASN A 180 19.86 -1.42 -2.96
N LEU A 181 19.14 -2.28 -3.68
CA LEU A 181 17.89 -2.91 -3.23
C LEU A 181 18.13 -4.34 -2.70
N GLU A 182 19.29 -4.95 -2.97
CA GLU A 182 19.75 -6.20 -2.37
C GLU A 182 20.39 -5.95 -1.00
#